data_d989536bbd0e345886a9f90bc7685302
#
_entry.id   d989536bbd0e345886a9f90bc7685302
#
_cell.length_a   1.000
_cell.length_b   1.000
_cell.length_c   1.000
_cell.angle_alpha   90.00
_cell.angle_beta   90.00
_cell.angle_gamma   90.00
#
_symmetry.space_group_name_H-M   'P 1'
#
loop_
_entity.id
_entity.type
_entity.pdbx_description
1 polymer ?
#
loop_
_entity_poly.entity_id
_entity_poly.type
_entity_poly.pdbx_seq_one_letter_code
_entity_poly.pdbx_strand_id
1 'polypeptide(L)'
;MDFNAYSSEVLEWLEGVRKNRGTDAEKTLMLCKNIRDYAREQDDEKLLGYAYYYSGETYYLLNDVDKLFRNLSCSLPYLEHSRQHGLLARAYNILAITSMNRGNAPFAMDYYLNARMYCEKYKLYDIGIIININIGMLYNNFGEYRQAEKYLEQAYDLLQKNKEIPEYYSYLLNIYIGLGNSCFYQEEYMQAQEYALRAKRGVQWTSGRVRADCLCLL
;
A
#
# COMPACT_ATOMS: atom_id res chain seq x y z
N MET A 1 -13.48 -10.77 -0.92
CA MET A 1 -14.34 -10.49 -2.11
C MET A 1 -15.09 -11.77 -2.42
N ASP A 2 -16.40 -11.69 -2.58
CA ASP A 2 -17.19 -12.82 -3.03
C ASP A 2 -17.31 -12.76 -4.56
N PHE A 3 -16.77 -13.76 -5.24
CA PHE A 3 -16.81 -13.92 -6.70
C PHE A 3 -17.57 -15.18 -7.10
N ASN A 4 -18.30 -15.84 -6.18
CA ASN A 4 -18.95 -17.13 -6.40
C ASN A 4 -20.04 -17.15 -7.49
N ALA A 5 -20.46 -15.98 -7.99
CA ALA A 5 -21.47 -15.85 -9.03
C ALA A 5 -20.91 -15.87 -10.47
N TYR A 6 -19.58 -15.93 -10.65
CA TYR A 6 -18.95 -15.88 -11.97
C TYR A 6 -18.76 -17.28 -12.56
N SER A 7 -18.60 -17.34 -13.88
CA SER A 7 -18.27 -18.58 -14.58
C SER A 7 -16.92 -19.15 -14.12
N SER A 8 -16.74 -20.46 -14.29
CA SER A 8 -15.47 -21.14 -13.95
C SER A 8 -14.27 -20.48 -14.61
N GLU A 9 -14.42 -20.04 -15.86
CA GLU A 9 -13.37 -19.37 -16.62
C GLU A 9 -12.95 -18.03 -15.98
N VAL A 10 -13.90 -17.19 -15.58
CA VAL A 10 -13.62 -15.92 -14.88
C VAL A 10 -12.97 -16.18 -13.53
N LEU A 11 -13.41 -17.19 -12.80
CA LEU A 11 -12.80 -17.60 -11.53
C LEU A 11 -11.34 -18.05 -11.72
N GLU A 12 -11.03 -18.79 -12.78
CA GLU A 12 -9.66 -19.19 -13.13
C GLU A 12 -8.78 -17.96 -13.43
N TRP A 13 -9.28 -16.96 -14.14
CA TRP A 13 -8.54 -15.72 -14.38
C TRP A 13 -8.27 -14.95 -13.09
N LEU A 14 -9.27 -14.80 -12.22
CA LEU A 14 -9.13 -14.11 -10.94
C LEU A 14 -8.10 -14.81 -10.02
N GLU A 15 -8.19 -16.13 -9.93
CA GLU A 15 -7.20 -16.91 -9.16
C GLU A 15 -5.81 -16.86 -9.80
N GLY A 16 -5.74 -16.88 -11.13
CA GLY A 16 -4.50 -16.69 -11.88
C GLY A 16 -3.85 -15.34 -11.57
N VAL A 17 -4.59 -14.24 -11.52
CA VAL A 17 -4.08 -12.92 -11.12
C VAL A 17 -3.53 -12.99 -9.68
N ARG A 18 -4.29 -13.55 -8.74
CA ARG A 18 -3.86 -13.68 -7.33
C ARG A 18 -2.56 -14.46 -7.19
N LYS A 19 -2.40 -15.54 -7.95
CA LYS A 19 -1.24 -16.43 -7.90
C LYS A 19 0.01 -15.81 -8.54
N ASN A 20 -0.17 -15.08 -9.64
CA ASN A 20 0.97 -14.60 -10.45
C ASN A 20 1.36 -13.15 -10.15
N ARG A 21 0.52 -12.37 -9.45
CA ARG A 21 0.87 -10.99 -9.09
C ARG A 21 2.18 -10.97 -8.30
N GLY A 22 3.10 -10.09 -8.69
CA GLY A 22 4.42 -9.97 -8.08
C GLY A 22 5.46 -10.99 -8.54
N THR A 23 5.09 -12.03 -9.28
CA THR A 23 6.02 -13.07 -9.76
C THR A 23 6.07 -13.20 -11.28
N ASP A 24 4.95 -13.01 -11.96
CA ASP A 24 4.82 -13.11 -13.43
C ASP A 24 3.96 -11.96 -13.95
N ALA A 25 4.64 -10.87 -14.31
CA ALA A 25 3.98 -9.64 -14.77
C ALA A 25 3.24 -9.82 -16.09
N GLU A 26 3.84 -10.55 -17.06
CA GLU A 26 3.24 -10.76 -18.38
C GLU A 26 1.93 -11.54 -18.26
N LYS A 27 1.96 -12.64 -17.52
CA LYS A 27 0.77 -13.46 -17.28
C LYS A 27 -0.30 -12.69 -16.51
N THR A 28 0.09 -11.90 -15.50
CA THR A 28 -0.84 -11.06 -14.74
C THR A 28 -1.54 -10.06 -15.65
N LEU A 29 -0.79 -9.35 -16.50
CA LEU A 29 -1.36 -8.36 -17.43
C LEU A 29 -2.27 -9.02 -18.49
N MET A 30 -1.91 -10.21 -18.99
CA MET A 30 -2.74 -10.98 -19.90
C MET A 30 -4.09 -11.35 -19.25
N LEU A 31 -4.05 -11.87 -18.03
CA LEU A 31 -5.27 -12.25 -17.29
C LEU A 31 -6.12 -11.02 -16.98
N CYS A 32 -5.52 -9.92 -16.55
CA CYS A 32 -6.23 -8.65 -16.35
C CYS A 32 -6.86 -8.13 -17.64
N LYS A 33 -6.24 -8.34 -18.80
CA LYS A 33 -6.85 -8.01 -20.09
C LYS A 33 -8.09 -8.85 -20.35
N ASN A 34 -8.02 -10.17 -20.19
CA ASN A 34 -9.15 -11.07 -20.39
C ASN A 34 -10.34 -10.70 -19.48
N ILE A 35 -10.05 -10.46 -18.17
CA ILE A 35 -11.06 -10.00 -17.21
C ILE A 35 -11.70 -8.69 -17.66
N ARG A 36 -10.91 -7.75 -18.14
CA ARG A 36 -11.39 -6.43 -18.57
C ARG A 36 -12.24 -6.50 -19.85
N ASP A 37 -11.85 -7.34 -20.80
CA ASP A 37 -12.60 -7.53 -22.04
C ASP A 37 -13.96 -8.17 -21.73
N TYR A 38 -14.00 -9.23 -20.94
CA TYR A 38 -15.23 -9.84 -20.44
C TYR A 38 -16.09 -8.84 -19.65
N ALA A 39 -15.50 -8.09 -18.72
CA ALA A 39 -16.23 -7.16 -17.87
C ALA A 39 -16.89 -6.02 -18.66
N ARG A 40 -16.29 -5.58 -19.77
CA ARG A 40 -16.89 -4.59 -20.68
C ARG A 40 -18.11 -5.14 -21.41
N GLU A 41 -18.07 -6.41 -21.83
CA GLU A 41 -19.20 -7.06 -22.50
C GLU A 41 -20.38 -7.28 -21.54
N GLN A 42 -20.10 -7.46 -20.24
CA GLN A 42 -21.10 -7.72 -19.21
C GLN A 42 -21.48 -6.46 -18.41
N ASP A 43 -20.90 -5.30 -18.71
CA ASP A 43 -21.03 -4.05 -17.93
C ASP A 43 -20.73 -4.24 -16.44
N ASP A 44 -19.71 -5.06 -16.13
CA ASP A 44 -19.33 -5.42 -14.75
C ASP A 44 -18.26 -4.48 -14.20
N GLU A 45 -18.69 -3.43 -13.51
CA GLU A 45 -17.80 -2.45 -12.86
C GLU A 45 -16.88 -3.07 -11.81
N LYS A 46 -17.32 -4.14 -11.13
CA LYS A 46 -16.53 -4.78 -10.09
C LYS A 46 -15.30 -5.47 -10.68
N LEU A 47 -15.46 -6.18 -11.79
CA LEU A 47 -14.36 -6.80 -12.52
C LEU A 47 -13.49 -5.75 -13.22
N LEU A 48 -14.06 -4.65 -13.75
CA LEU A 48 -13.30 -3.55 -14.31
C LEU A 48 -12.38 -2.92 -13.28
N GLY A 49 -12.89 -2.57 -12.11
CA GLY A 49 -12.10 -2.03 -11.00
C GLY A 49 -10.95 -2.95 -10.60
N TYR A 50 -11.25 -4.25 -10.44
CA TYR A 50 -10.28 -5.28 -10.13
C TYR A 50 -9.15 -5.35 -11.19
N ALA A 51 -9.51 -5.49 -12.46
CA ALA A 51 -8.54 -5.68 -13.54
C ALA A 51 -7.66 -4.44 -13.77
N TYR A 52 -8.24 -3.24 -13.68
CA TYR A 52 -7.46 -2.00 -13.76
C TYR A 52 -6.53 -1.85 -12.57
N TYR A 53 -6.97 -2.14 -11.34
CA TYR A 53 -6.12 -2.08 -10.15
C TYR A 53 -4.90 -2.99 -10.29
N TYR A 54 -5.10 -4.29 -10.59
CA TYR A 54 -3.98 -5.23 -10.69
C TYR A 54 -3.08 -4.97 -11.90
N SER A 55 -3.60 -4.42 -13.00
CA SER A 55 -2.75 -3.91 -14.07
C SER A 55 -1.87 -2.76 -13.60
N GLY A 56 -2.43 -1.82 -12.85
CA GLY A 56 -1.69 -0.68 -12.29
C GLY A 56 -0.64 -1.12 -11.27
N GLU A 57 -0.97 -2.03 -10.34
CA GLU A 57 -0.04 -2.64 -9.38
C GLU A 57 1.11 -3.36 -10.12
N THR A 58 0.82 -4.08 -11.20
CA THR A 58 1.85 -4.75 -12.01
C THR A 58 2.77 -3.74 -12.68
N TYR A 59 2.25 -2.64 -13.24
CA TYR A 59 3.07 -1.58 -13.81
C TYR A 59 3.89 -0.82 -12.75
N TYR A 60 3.42 -0.74 -11.50
CA TYR A 60 4.23 -0.25 -10.38
C TYR A 60 5.48 -1.11 -10.19
N LEU A 61 5.33 -2.44 -10.16
CA LEU A 61 6.46 -3.37 -10.04
C LEU A 61 7.40 -3.33 -11.26
N LEU A 62 6.87 -3.05 -12.44
CA LEU A 62 7.66 -2.87 -13.67
C LEU A 62 8.27 -1.47 -13.80
N ASN A 63 8.01 -0.57 -12.86
CA ASN A 63 8.43 0.84 -12.91
C ASN A 63 7.97 1.59 -14.17
N ASP A 64 6.85 1.15 -14.79
CA ASP A 64 6.20 1.85 -15.92
C ASP A 64 5.16 2.84 -15.38
N VAL A 65 5.66 4.02 -15.03
CA VAL A 65 4.89 5.03 -14.29
C VAL A 65 3.68 5.54 -15.07
N ASP A 66 3.78 5.70 -16.37
CA ASP A 66 2.67 6.23 -17.19
C ASP A 66 1.51 5.23 -17.28
N LYS A 67 1.82 3.95 -17.49
CA LYS A 67 0.80 2.90 -17.49
C LYS A 67 0.23 2.64 -16.09
N LEU A 68 1.07 2.76 -15.04
CA LEU A 68 0.62 2.72 -13.65
C LEU A 68 -0.46 3.79 -13.41
N PHE A 69 -0.13 5.07 -13.62
CA PHE A 69 -1.08 6.17 -13.38
C PHE A 69 -2.37 5.99 -14.19
N ARG A 70 -2.26 5.66 -15.47
CA ARG A 70 -3.44 5.42 -16.33
C ARG A 70 -4.34 4.33 -15.76
N ASN A 71 -3.77 3.17 -15.41
CA ASN A 71 -4.57 2.04 -14.94
C ASN A 71 -5.14 2.28 -13.54
N LEU A 72 -4.36 2.79 -12.59
CA LEU A 72 -4.86 3.08 -11.26
C LEU A 72 -5.94 4.18 -11.28
N SER A 73 -5.73 5.28 -12.03
CA SER A 73 -6.74 6.33 -12.16
C SER A 73 -8.04 5.79 -12.77
N CYS A 74 -7.96 4.92 -13.79
CA CYS A 74 -9.14 4.26 -14.34
C CYS A 74 -9.82 3.32 -13.33
N SER A 75 -9.08 2.73 -12.39
CA SER A 75 -9.66 1.82 -11.40
C SER A 75 -10.51 2.53 -10.35
N LEU A 76 -10.17 3.77 -9.97
CA LEU A 76 -10.76 4.46 -8.81
C LEU A 76 -12.30 4.53 -8.87
N PRO A 77 -12.95 5.05 -9.93
CA PRO A 77 -14.40 5.15 -9.98
C PRO A 77 -15.08 3.77 -9.90
N TYR A 78 -14.54 2.77 -10.60
CA TYR A 78 -15.10 1.41 -10.56
C TYR A 78 -14.97 0.75 -9.18
N LEU A 79 -13.81 0.94 -8.50
CA LEU A 79 -13.60 0.42 -7.15
C LEU A 79 -14.51 1.10 -6.13
N GLU A 80 -14.78 2.39 -6.31
CA GLU A 80 -15.68 3.15 -5.44
C GLU A 80 -17.13 2.69 -5.62
N HIS A 81 -17.66 2.69 -6.85
CA HIS A 81 -19.01 2.27 -7.15
C HIS A 81 -19.28 0.82 -6.75
N SER A 82 -18.36 -0.08 -7.03
CA SER A 82 -18.46 -1.49 -6.64
C SER A 82 -18.10 -1.78 -5.18
N ARG A 83 -17.85 -0.74 -4.37
CA ARG A 83 -17.55 -0.82 -2.92
C ARG A 83 -16.32 -1.68 -2.58
N GLN A 84 -15.34 -1.73 -3.47
CA GLN A 84 -14.08 -2.43 -3.25
C GLN A 84 -13.09 -1.55 -2.47
N HIS A 85 -13.49 -1.07 -1.29
CA HIS A 85 -12.79 -0.04 -0.54
C HIS A 85 -11.34 -0.40 -0.16
N GLY A 86 -11.04 -1.69 0.05
CA GLY A 86 -9.68 -2.15 0.32
C GLY A 86 -8.74 -1.94 -0.88
N LEU A 87 -9.18 -2.30 -2.10
CA LEU A 87 -8.39 -2.05 -3.30
C LEU A 87 -8.30 -0.55 -3.61
N LEU A 88 -9.37 0.20 -3.35
CA LEU A 88 -9.39 1.65 -3.54
C LEU A 88 -8.35 2.35 -2.65
N ALA A 89 -8.29 2.00 -1.35
CA ALA A 89 -7.30 2.54 -0.44
C ALA A 89 -5.86 2.17 -0.87
N ARG A 90 -5.64 0.94 -1.33
CA ARG A 90 -4.33 0.50 -1.87
C ARG A 90 -3.97 1.24 -3.18
N ALA A 91 -4.94 1.49 -4.07
CA ALA A 91 -4.72 2.26 -5.29
C ALA A 91 -4.25 3.69 -4.98
N TYR A 92 -4.92 4.36 -4.05
CA TYR A 92 -4.50 5.68 -3.57
C TYR A 92 -3.10 5.64 -2.94
N ASN A 93 -2.77 4.62 -2.15
CA ASN A 93 -1.43 4.48 -1.57
C ASN A 93 -0.34 4.35 -2.64
N ILE A 94 -0.54 3.53 -3.68
CA ILE A 94 0.43 3.38 -4.77
C ILE A 94 0.58 4.70 -5.56
N LEU A 95 -0.53 5.40 -5.84
CA LEU A 95 -0.50 6.71 -6.50
C LEU A 95 0.26 7.75 -5.66
N ALA A 96 0.10 7.72 -4.33
CA ALA A 96 0.80 8.59 -3.40
C ALA A 96 2.32 8.34 -3.42
N ILE A 97 2.76 7.08 -3.26
CA ILE A 97 4.17 6.69 -3.29
C ILE A 97 4.80 7.12 -4.62
N THR A 98 4.11 6.85 -5.74
CA THR A 98 4.62 7.19 -7.07
C THR A 98 4.69 8.69 -7.28
N SER A 99 3.73 9.47 -6.76
CA SER A 99 3.74 10.94 -6.81
C SER A 99 4.91 11.50 -5.99
N MET A 100 5.19 10.91 -4.83
CA MET A 100 6.35 11.27 -4.00
C MET A 100 7.67 11.05 -4.74
N ASN A 101 7.84 9.88 -5.34
CA ASN A 101 9.05 9.53 -6.09
C ASN A 101 9.29 10.44 -7.31
N ARG A 102 8.23 11.07 -7.82
CA ARG A 102 8.30 12.09 -8.89
C ARG A 102 8.48 13.52 -8.37
N GLY A 103 8.67 13.70 -7.07
CA GLY A 103 8.81 15.02 -6.44
C GLY A 103 7.51 15.82 -6.33
N ASN A 104 6.36 15.19 -6.53
CA ASN A 104 5.06 15.84 -6.47
C ASN A 104 4.38 15.60 -5.12
N ALA A 105 4.97 16.17 -4.09
CA ALA A 105 4.56 15.98 -2.71
C ALA A 105 3.12 16.43 -2.38
N PRO A 106 2.59 17.55 -2.92
CA PRO A 106 1.19 17.91 -2.68
C PRO A 106 0.21 16.83 -3.13
N PHE A 107 0.36 16.30 -4.35
CA PHE A 107 -0.50 15.21 -4.83
C PHE A 107 -0.30 13.91 -4.04
N ALA A 108 0.93 13.64 -3.58
CA ALA A 108 1.17 12.48 -2.72
C ALA A 108 0.38 12.60 -1.42
N MET A 109 0.38 13.77 -0.78
CA MET A 109 -0.39 14.00 0.45
C MET A 109 -1.90 13.83 0.21
N ASP A 110 -2.44 14.40 -0.88
CA ASP A 110 -3.87 14.27 -1.19
C ASP A 110 -4.27 12.80 -1.38
N TYR A 111 -3.47 12.01 -2.09
CA TYR A 111 -3.72 10.59 -2.25
C TYR A 111 -3.63 9.82 -0.94
N TYR A 112 -2.64 10.10 -0.07
CA TYR A 112 -2.55 9.48 1.25
C TYR A 112 -3.75 9.81 2.14
N LEU A 113 -4.21 11.06 2.15
CA LEU A 113 -5.37 11.47 2.94
C LEU A 113 -6.65 10.78 2.44
N ASN A 114 -6.83 10.64 1.13
CA ASN A 114 -7.94 9.85 0.57
C ASN A 114 -7.86 8.38 1.01
N ALA A 115 -6.69 7.75 0.86
CA ALA A 115 -6.49 6.38 1.31
C ALA A 115 -6.83 6.20 2.80
N ARG A 116 -6.34 7.12 3.64
CA ARG A 116 -6.60 7.12 5.09
C ARG A 116 -8.09 7.27 5.41
N MET A 117 -8.79 8.18 4.75
CA MET A 117 -10.24 8.37 4.92
C MET A 117 -11.01 7.07 4.70
N TYR A 118 -10.68 6.31 3.64
CA TYR A 118 -11.29 5.01 3.38
C TYR A 118 -10.92 3.99 4.45
N CYS A 119 -9.67 3.97 4.93
CA CYS A 119 -9.25 3.05 5.99
C CYS A 119 -9.99 3.31 7.30
N GLU A 120 -10.15 4.55 7.69
CA GLU A 120 -10.88 4.93 8.92
C GLU A 120 -12.38 4.58 8.79
N LYS A 121 -13.00 4.97 7.67
CA LYS A 121 -14.43 4.74 7.43
C LYS A 121 -14.82 3.27 7.39
N TYR A 122 -13.98 2.43 6.80
CA TYR A 122 -14.26 1.01 6.58
C TYR A 122 -13.43 0.07 7.47
N LYS A 123 -12.73 0.60 8.47
CA LYS A 123 -11.94 -0.15 9.47
C LYS A 123 -10.91 -1.09 8.82
N LEU A 124 -10.22 -0.61 7.78
CA LEU A 124 -9.18 -1.35 7.05
C LEU A 124 -7.84 -1.19 7.80
N TYR A 125 -7.71 -1.84 8.95
CA TYR A 125 -6.61 -1.58 9.88
C TYR A 125 -5.25 -1.92 9.31
N ASP A 126 -5.11 -3.04 8.58
CA ASP A 126 -3.88 -3.47 7.91
C ASP A 126 -3.37 -2.43 6.92
N ILE A 127 -4.26 -1.90 6.07
CA ILE A 127 -3.92 -0.85 5.11
C ILE A 127 -3.68 0.49 5.82
N GLY A 128 -4.46 0.79 6.86
CA GLY A 128 -4.34 2.01 7.65
C GLY A 128 -2.99 2.15 8.35
N ILE A 129 -2.39 1.04 8.77
CA ILE A 129 -1.05 1.04 9.38
C ILE A 129 -0.01 1.52 8.38
N ILE A 130 0.06 0.92 7.18
CA ILE A 130 1.06 1.29 6.18
C ILE A 130 0.86 2.74 5.68
N ILE A 131 -0.39 3.19 5.54
CA ILE A 131 -0.69 4.57 5.13
C ILE A 131 -0.20 5.56 6.18
N ASN A 132 -0.45 5.33 7.47
CA ASN A 132 0.04 6.20 8.54
C ASN A 132 1.58 6.21 8.60
N ILE A 133 2.25 5.06 8.38
CA ILE A 133 3.72 5.00 8.26
C ILE A 133 4.18 5.90 7.10
N ASN A 134 3.59 5.76 5.92
CA ASN A 134 3.97 6.51 4.74
C ASN A 134 3.75 8.02 4.91
N ILE A 135 2.63 8.43 5.53
CA ILE A 135 2.38 9.85 5.87
C ILE A 135 3.43 10.35 6.87
N GLY A 136 3.76 9.57 7.90
CA GLY A 136 4.80 9.94 8.86
C GLY A 136 6.18 10.12 8.20
N MET A 137 6.55 9.19 7.30
CA MET A 137 7.79 9.30 6.53
C MET A 137 7.79 10.54 5.60
N LEU A 138 6.64 10.85 4.99
CA LEU A 138 6.47 12.05 4.19
C LEU A 138 6.70 13.33 5.00
N TYR A 139 6.13 13.42 6.21
CA TYR A 139 6.35 14.56 7.10
C TYR A 139 7.81 14.66 7.57
N ASN A 140 8.49 13.54 7.82
CA ASN A 140 9.93 13.53 8.10
C ASN A 140 10.74 14.13 6.94
N ASN A 141 10.40 13.79 5.70
CA ASN A 141 11.07 14.34 4.52
C ASN A 141 10.85 15.86 4.36
N PHE A 142 9.77 16.40 4.92
CA PHE A 142 9.49 17.84 4.95
C PHE A 142 10.08 18.57 6.15
N GLY A 143 10.72 17.86 7.10
CA GLY A 143 11.19 18.45 8.33
C GLY A 143 10.11 18.73 9.37
N GLU A 144 8.89 18.25 9.13
CA GLU A 144 7.72 18.40 10.02
C GLU A 144 7.66 17.26 11.05
N TYR A 145 8.73 17.15 11.85
CA TYR A 145 8.98 15.97 12.69
C TYR A 145 7.87 15.67 13.71
N ARG A 146 7.27 16.70 14.32
CA ARG A 146 6.14 16.51 15.25
C ARG A 146 4.90 15.93 14.59
N GLN A 147 4.66 16.29 13.33
CA GLN A 147 3.56 15.67 12.57
C GLN A 147 3.92 14.23 12.18
N ALA A 148 5.18 13.98 11.83
CA ALA A 148 5.67 12.63 11.55
C ALA A 148 5.44 11.71 12.75
N GLU A 149 5.86 12.11 13.95
CA GLU A 149 5.65 11.35 15.19
C GLU A 149 4.19 11.00 15.41
N LYS A 150 3.29 11.98 15.30
CA LYS A 150 1.86 11.75 15.46
C LYS A 150 1.31 10.64 14.57
N TYR A 151 1.68 10.61 13.30
CA TYR A 151 1.21 9.57 12.38
C TYR A 151 1.87 8.21 12.63
N LEU A 152 3.16 8.22 12.98
CA LEU A 152 3.89 7.00 13.32
C LEU A 152 3.40 6.37 14.63
N GLU A 153 3.05 7.17 15.62
CA GLU A 153 2.41 6.69 16.85
C GLU A 153 1.01 6.11 16.59
N GLN A 154 0.21 6.75 15.73
CA GLN A 154 -1.07 6.18 15.30
C GLN A 154 -0.89 4.83 14.58
N ALA A 155 0.14 4.71 13.75
CA ALA A 155 0.48 3.44 13.11
C ALA A 155 0.88 2.38 14.16
N TYR A 156 1.69 2.78 15.15
CA TYR A 156 2.10 1.91 16.24
C TYR A 156 0.90 1.40 17.05
N ASP A 157 0.00 2.30 17.43
CA ASP A 157 -1.21 1.96 18.22
C ASP A 157 -2.12 1.00 17.45
N LEU A 158 -2.33 1.24 16.15
CA LEU A 158 -3.07 0.32 15.29
C LEU A 158 -2.39 -1.04 15.19
N LEU A 159 -1.07 -1.06 15.03
CA LEU A 159 -0.29 -2.28 14.94
C LEU A 159 -0.35 -3.10 16.24
N GLN A 160 -0.26 -2.43 17.41
CA GLN A 160 -0.35 -3.12 18.72
C GLN A 160 -1.70 -3.79 18.95
N LYS A 161 -2.77 -3.25 18.37
CA LYS A 161 -4.13 -3.81 18.43
C LYS A 161 -4.36 -4.94 17.43
N ASN A 162 -3.46 -5.12 16.45
CA ASN A 162 -3.60 -6.06 15.34
C ASN A 162 -2.34 -6.91 15.16
N LYS A 163 -1.90 -7.59 16.22
CA LYS A 163 -0.63 -8.37 16.26
C LYS A 163 -0.60 -9.59 15.32
N GLU A 164 -1.75 -10.02 14.83
CA GLU A 164 -1.90 -11.16 13.91
C GLU A 164 -1.51 -10.83 12.45
N ILE A 165 -1.21 -9.55 12.16
CA ILE A 165 -0.83 -9.14 10.80
C ILE A 165 0.50 -9.80 10.41
N PRO A 166 0.59 -10.46 9.25
CA PRO A 166 1.81 -11.15 8.82
C PRO A 166 3.05 -10.25 8.77
N GLU A 167 2.85 -8.98 8.37
CA GLU A 167 3.90 -7.97 8.23
C GLU A 167 4.21 -7.21 9.54
N TYR A 168 3.72 -7.69 10.70
CA TYR A 168 3.83 -7.01 11.99
C TYR A 168 5.24 -6.47 12.27
N TYR A 169 6.26 -7.31 12.13
CA TYR A 169 7.64 -6.90 12.43
C TYR A 169 8.21 -5.93 11.41
N SER A 170 7.83 -6.05 10.12
CA SER A 170 8.20 -5.09 9.08
C SER A 170 7.63 -3.72 9.36
N TYR A 171 6.34 -3.65 9.71
CA TYR A 171 5.70 -2.38 10.07
C TYR A 171 6.30 -1.78 11.33
N LEU A 172 6.56 -2.59 12.35
CA LEU A 172 7.18 -2.16 13.60
C LEU A 172 8.58 -1.56 13.35
N LEU A 173 9.38 -2.20 12.48
CA LEU A 173 10.69 -1.72 12.08
C LEU A 173 10.59 -0.34 11.42
N ASN A 174 9.70 -0.18 10.45
CA ASN A 174 9.52 1.09 9.74
C ASN A 174 9.04 2.22 10.68
N ILE A 175 8.16 1.90 11.63
CA ILE A 175 7.71 2.85 12.66
C ILE A 175 8.92 3.31 13.51
N TYR A 176 9.74 2.38 14.01
CA TYR A 176 10.89 2.74 14.83
C TYR A 176 11.95 3.53 14.05
N ILE A 177 12.19 3.21 12.77
CA ILE A 177 13.06 4.00 11.91
C ILE A 177 12.52 5.42 11.75
N GLY A 178 11.22 5.55 11.45
CA GLY A 178 10.59 6.85 11.29
C GLY A 178 10.63 7.70 12.55
N LEU A 179 10.28 7.13 13.72
CA LEU A 179 10.35 7.81 15.02
C LEU A 179 11.80 8.18 15.40
N GLY A 180 12.74 7.27 15.17
CA GLY A 180 14.16 7.54 15.40
C GLY A 180 14.69 8.72 14.56
N ASN A 181 14.28 8.79 13.29
CA ASN A 181 14.62 9.92 12.42
C ASN A 181 13.99 11.22 12.94
N SER A 182 12.70 11.22 13.31
CA SER A 182 12.04 12.39 13.89
C SER A 182 12.80 12.92 15.11
N CYS A 183 13.10 12.06 16.08
CA CYS A 183 13.83 12.42 17.30
C CYS A 183 15.25 12.91 16.97
N PHE A 184 15.96 12.27 16.04
CA PHE A 184 17.32 12.66 15.66
C PHE A 184 17.39 14.10 15.13
N TYR A 185 16.49 14.45 14.21
CA TYR A 185 16.46 15.79 13.63
C TYR A 185 15.88 16.86 14.59
N GLN A 186 15.21 16.44 15.66
CA GLN A 186 14.80 17.33 16.78
C GLN A 186 15.88 17.43 17.87
N GLU A 187 17.07 16.83 17.65
CA GLU A 187 18.18 16.78 18.60
C GLU A 187 17.87 15.96 19.87
N GLU A 188 16.82 15.15 19.86
CA GLU A 188 16.45 14.25 20.93
C GLU A 188 17.24 12.93 20.86
N TYR A 189 18.57 13.01 20.93
CA TYR A 189 19.50 11.93 20.61
C TYR A 189 19.32 10.67 21.47
N MET A 190 18.95 10.83 22.74
CA MET A 190 18.71 9.68 23.63
C MET A 190 17.51 8.85 23.17
N GLN A 191 16.42 9.51 22.76
CA GLN A 191 15.23 8.83 22.24
C GLN A 191 15.51 8.23 20.86
N ALA A 192 16.20 8.96 20.00
CA ALA A 192 16.63 8.45 18.70
C ALA A 192 17.46 7.16 18.84
N GLN A 193 18.40 7.12 19.79
CA GLN A 193 19.20 5.94 20.09
C GLN A 193 18.32 4.77 20.59
N GLU A 194 17.34 5.04 21.44
CA GLU A 194 16.42 4.01 21.91
C GLU A 194 15.62 3.38 20.77
N TYR A 195 15.05 4.20 19.86
CA TYR A 195 14.34 3.71 18.69
C TYR A 195 15.26 2.91 17.74
N ALA A 196 16.49 3.36 17.52
CA ALA A 196 17.46 2.64 16.71
C ALA A 196 17.79 1.25 17.32
N LEU A 197 17.93 1.15 18.64
CA LEU A 197 18.14 -0.12 19.32
C LEU A 197 16.91 -1.03 19.22
N ARG A 198 15.70 -0.49 19.32
CA ARG A 198 14.44 -1.25 19.13
C ARG A 198 14.33 -1.76 17.68
N ALA A 199 14.65 -0.93 16.70
CA ALA A 199 14.69 -1.33 15.29
C ALA A 199 15.71 -2.46 15.05
N LYS A 200 16.93 -2.32 15.58
CA LYS A 200 17.98 -3.35 15.49
C LYS A 200 17.54 -4.70 16.08
N ARG A 201 16.84 -4.73 17.22
CA ARG A 201 16.28 -5.96 17.78
C ARG A 201 15.21 -6.56 16.87
N GLY A 202 14.39 -5.73 16.26
CA GLY A 202 13.38 -6.17 15.28
C GLY A 202 13.99 -6.87 14.07
N VAL A 203 15.10 -6.36 13.53
CA VAL A 203 15.82 -7.01 12.41
C VAL A 203 16.30 -8.42 12.76
N GLN A 204 16.74 -8.66 13.98
CA GLN A 204 17.18 -10.01 14.40
C GLN A 204 16.05 -11.05 14.36
N TRP A 205 14.79 -10.63 14.55
CA TRP A 205 13.62 -11.51 14.49
C TRP A 205 13.09 -11.71 13.07
N THR A 206 13.43 -10.80 12.15
CA THR A 206 13.03 -10.88 10.75
C THR A 206 14.05 -11.54 9.84
N SER A 207 15.27 -11.78 10.31
CA SER A 207 16.38 -12.30 9.48
C SER A 207 16.16 -13.69 8.86
N GLY A 208 15.04 -14.36 9.17
CA GLY A 208 14.60 -15.59 8.50
C GLY A 208 13.55 -15.38 7.39
N ARG A 209 12.87 -14.24 7.32
CA ARG A 209 11.74 -14.00 6.36
C ARG A 209 11.83 -12.70 5.53
N VAL A 210 12.60 -11.70 5.93
CA VAL A 210 12.43 -10.31 5.45
C VAL A 210 13.43 -9.86 4.38
N ARG A 211 14.21 -10.74 3.77
CA ARG A 211 15.10 -10.31 2.66
C ARG A 211 14.37 -9.84 1.39
N ALA A 212 13.08 -10.11 1.25
CA ALA A 212 12.30 -9.77 0.04
C ALA A 212 11.43 -8.50 0.19
N ASP A 213 10.91 -8.18 1.38
CA ASP A 213 9.85 -7.18 1.52
C ASP A 213 10.34 -5.77 1.92
N CYS A 214 11.55 -5.64 2.48
CA CYS A 214 12.11 -4.33 2.85
C CYS A 214 12.54 -3.44 1.68
N LEU A 215 12.61 -3.98 0.46
CA LEU A 215 13.01 -3.23 -0.75
C LEU A 215 11.85 -2.43 -1.38
N CYS A 216 10.63 -2.58 -0.89
CA CYS A 216 9.45 -1.88 -1.45
C CYS A 216 9.13 -0.55 -0.75
N LEU A 217 9.91 -0.11 0.24
CA LEU A 217 9.63 1.11 1.02
C LEU A 217 10.74 2.19 0.91
N LEU A 218 11.75 1.96 0.10
CA LEU A 218 12.73 2.94 -0.33
C LEU A 218 12.48 3.30 -1.79
#